data_83c571649540dc3953a7c296598e2d7f
#
_entry.id   83c571649540dc3953a7c296598e2d7f
#
_cell.length_a   1.000
_cell.length_b   1.000
_cell.length_c   1.000
_cell.angle_alpha   90.00
_cell.angle_beta   90.00
_cell.angle_gamma   90.00
#
_symmetry.space_group_name_H-M   'P 1'
#
loop_
_entity.id
_entity.type
_entity.pdbx_description
1 polymer ?
#
loop_
_entity_poly.entity_id
_entity_poly.type
_entity_poly.pdbx_seq_one_letter_code
_entity_poly.pdbx_strand_id
1 'polypeptide(L)'
;VYKRQEEYELGDITDYKRAANKLQKIEGIDLVIALVPDGMEEDGPYNPFKTIWAKANIPSQMISMKTAKLFAEEAKEGNKAKNSSRYYLHNIILGILGKTGGIPWVVKDMPGNVDCFVGLDVATIAKGIHYPACSVVFDKYGRLLGFYKPAAPQQGEKITTRILQDIFDQVIFAYEDRFGEMPKNIVIHRDGFSNEDDEWYKNYFAAKGIMYNIIEVRKNISSKLIFWQNGQIENPPMGYCVYNADKGYLVTTNMKNKKGCLL
;
A
#
# COMPACT_ATOMS: atom_id res chain seq x y z
N VAL A 1 -2.74 -29.94 -0.20
CA VAL A 1 -2.95 -28.82 0.73
C VAL A 1 -3.31 -29.38 2.09
N TYR A 2 -2.42 -29.22 3.05
CA TYR A 2 -2.71 -29.62 4.44
C TYR A 2 -3.42 -28.47 5.12
N LYS A 3 -4.62 -28.72 5.65
CA LYS A 3 -5.32 -27.79 6.53
C LYS A 3 -5.15 -28.25 7.97
N ARG A 4 -4.70 -27.33 8.85
CA ARG A 4 -4.83 -27.48 10.29
C ARG A 4 -5.77 -26.40 10.79
N GLN A 5 -6.72 -26.76 11.65
CA GLN A 5 -7.71 -25.86 12.19
C GLN A 5 -7.66 -25.91 13.71
N GLU A 6 -7.64 -24.73 14.31
CA GLU A 6 -7.81 -24.52 15.74
C GLU A 6 -9.06 -23.68 15.95
N GLU A 7 -9.98 -24.18 16.75
CA GLU A 7 -11.22 -23.49 17.08
C GLU A 7 -11.11 -22.93 18.51
N TYR A 8 -11.51 -21.67 18.65
CA TYR A 8 -11.60 -20.99 19.92
C TYR A 8 -12.96 -20.32 20.03
N GLU A 9 -13.60 -20.41 21.21
CA GLU A 9 -14.82 -19.67 21.47
C GLU A 9 -14.50 -18.17 21.51
N LEU A 10 -15.39 -17.37 20.99
CA LEU A 10 -15.43 -15.90 20.84
C LEU A 10 -14.23 -15.18 21.47
N GLY A 11 -13.20 -15.01 20.64
CA GLY A 11 -11.90 -14.66 21.10
C GLY A 11 -11.74 -13.24 21.55
N ASP A 12 -11.23 -13.13 22.72
CA ASP A 12 -10.49 -11.96 23.10
C ASP A 12 -9.08 -12.01 22.48
N ILE A 13 -8.31 -10.96 22.70
CA ILE A 13 -6.93 -10.84 22.22
C ILE A 13 -6.03 -11.99 22.70
N THR A 14 -6.34 -12.56 23.87
CA THR A 14 -5.57 -13.63 24.52
C THR A 14 -5.71 -14.93 23.78
N ASP A 15 -6.91 -15.25 23.31
CA ASP A 15 -7.18 -16.46 22.55
C ASP A 15 -6.50 -16.43 21.19
N TYR A 16 -6.54 -15.30 20.50
CA TYR A 16 -5.78 -15.14 19.26
C TYR A 16 -4.26 -15.29 19.44
N LYS A 17 -3.70 -14.74 20.53
CA LYS A 17 -2.29 -14.94 20.88
C LYS A 17 -1.97 -16.40 21.18
N ARG A 18 -2.84 -17.08 21.93
CA ARG A 18 -2.68 -18.50 22.29
C ARG A 18 -2.71 -19.38 21.03
N ALA A 19 -3.69 -19.15 20.14
CA ALA A 19 -3.79 -19.84 18.87
C ALA A 19 -2.57 -19.61 18.00
N ALA A 20 -2.13 -18.37 17.85
CA ALA A 20 -0.95 -18.02 17.08
C ALA A 20 0.31 -18.70 17.62
N ASN A 21 0.55 -18.65 18.93
CA ASN A 21 1.70 -19.30 19.56
C ASN A 21 1.70 -20.83 19.40
N LYS A 22 0.53 -21.44 19.37
CA LYS A 22 0.37 -22.88 19.12
C LYS A 22 0.69 -23.23 17.66
N LEU A 23 0.13 -22.45 16.72
CA LEU A 23 0.30 -22.67 15.30
C LEU A 23 1.75 -22.39 14.83
N GLN A 24 2.45 -21.41 15.40
CA GLN A 24 3.85 -21.11 15.06
C GLN A 24 4.82 -22.27 15.33
N LYS A 25 4.44 -23.23 16.18
CA LYS A 25 5.24 -24.46 16.41
C LYS A 25 5.13 -25.48 15.29
N ILE A 26 4.28 -25.21 14.32
CA ILE A 26 4.05 -26.08 13.18
C ILE A 26 4.94 -25.59 12.04
N GLU A 27 5.78 -26.46 11.52
CA GLU A 27 6.60 -26.18 10.37
C GLU A 27 5.81 -26.20 9.06
N GLY A 28 6.26 -25.44 8.06
CA GLY A 28 5.70 -25.44 6.71
C GLY A 28 4.36 -24.70 6.59
N ILE A 29 4.12 -23.69 7.39
CA ILE A 29 2.95 -22.82 7.23
C ILE A 29 3.27 -21.74 6.21
N ASP A 30 2.58 -21.76 5.08
CA ASP A 30 2.70 -20.73 4.02
C ASP A 30 1.78 -19.53 4.24
N LEU A 31 0.63 -19.73 4.88
CA LEU A 31 -0.38 -18.71 5.10
C LEU A 31 -1.25 -19.05 6.30
N VAL A 32 -1.62 -18.03 7.07
CA VAL A 32 -2.62 -18.15 8.13
C VAL A 32 -3.87 -17.36 7.78
N ILE A 33 -5.02 -18.01 7.83
CA ILE A 33 -6.33 -17.36 7.70
C ILE A 33 -7.02 -17.39 9.05
N ALA A 34 -7.44 -16.22 9.57
CA ALA A 34 -8.17 -16.10 10.80
C ALA A 34 -9.58 -15.56 10.55
N LEU A 35 -10.59 -16.24 11.06
CA LEU A 35 -11.94 -15.70 11.19
C LEU A 35 -12.00 -14.86 12.46
N VAL A 36 -12.49 -13.64 12.33
CA VAL A 36 -12.50 -12.68 13.44
C VAL A 36 -13.90 -12.10 13.63
N PRO A 37 -14.29 -11.74 14.87
CA PRO A 37 -15.55 -11.05 15.13
C PRO A 37 -15.66 -9.76 14.30
N ASP A 38 -16.91 -9.33 14.08
CA ASP A 38 -17.17 -8.06 13.42
C ASP A 38 -16.87 -6.90 14.37
N GLY A 39 -16.55 -5.71 13.79
CA GLY A 39 -16.31 -4.51 14.58
C GLY A 39 -14.97 -4.48 15.32
N MET A 40 -13.97 -5.16 14.77
CA MET A 40 -12.62 -5.11 15.32
C MET A 40 -11.98 -3.75 15.02
N GLU A 41 -12.04 -2.88 16.00
CA GLU A 41 -11.39 -1.58 15.99
C GLU A 41 -9.88 -1.72 16.34
N GLU A 42 -9.15 -0.59 16.27
CA GLU A 42 -7.69 -0.56 16.45
C GLU A 42 -7.19 -1.21 17.75
N ASP A 43 -8.00 -1.22 18.81
CA ASP A 43 -7.69 -1.84 20.11
C ASP A 43 -8.02 -3.35 20.18
N GLY A 44 -8.57 -3.90 19.11
CA GLY A 44 -8.96 -5.31 19.03
C GLY A 44 -7.80 -6.27 18.79
N PRO A 45 -8.09 -7.57 18.63
CA PRO A 45 -7.09 -8.61 18.40
C PRO A 45 -6.37 -8.50 17.03
N TYR A 46 -6.82 -7.60 16.14
CA TYR A 46 -6.27 -7.45 14.79
C TYR A 46 -4.76 -7.15 14.79
N ASN A 47 -4.35 -6.04 15.40
CA ASN A 47 -2.96 -5.61 15.39
C ASN A 47 -2.00 -6.57 16.12
N PRO A 48 -2.32 -7.08 17.33
CA PRO A 48 -1.48 -8.06 17.98
C PRO A 48 -1.33 -9.36 17.19
N PHE A 49 -2.41 -9.87 16.61
CA PHE A 49 -2.38 -11.08 15.79
C PHE A 49 -1.51 -10.87 14.52
N LYS A 50 -1.70 -9.76 13.82
CA LYS A 50 -0.87 -9.39 12.66
C LYS A 50 0.61 -9.28 13.03
N THR A 51 0.91 -8.68 14.19
CA THR A 51 2.28 -8.50 14.67
C THR A 51 2.97 -9.83 14.95
N ILE A 52 2.26 -10.80 15.52
CA ILE A 52 2.81 -12.13 15.79
C ILE A 52 3.24 -12.80 14.48
N TRP A 53 2.38 -12.82 13.49
CA TRP A 53 2.66 -13.48 12.22
C TRP A 53 3.68 -12.74 11.37
N ALA A 54 3.66 -11.40 11.41
CA ALA A 54 4.69 -10.59 10.75
C ALA A 54 6.10 -10.86 11.33
N LYS A 55 6.20 -10.99 12.67
CA LYS A 55 7.48 -11.36 13.33
C LYS A 55 7.95 -12.77 12.95
N ALA A 56 7.03 -13.68 12.68
CA ALA A 56 7.33 -15.02 12.21
C ALA A 56 7.61 -15.10 10.69
N ASN A 57 7.51 -13.96 9.99
CA ASN A 57 7.60 -13.88 8.52
C ASN A 57 6.58 -14.79 7.81
N ILE A 58 5.42 -14.98 8.39
CA ILE A 58 4.32 -15.78 7.84
C ILE A 58 3.19 -14.86 7.43
N PRO A 59 2.75 -14.91 6.16
CA PRO A 59 1.61 -14.14 5.69
C PRO A 59 0.34 -14.47 6.47
N SER A 60 -0.48 -13.45 6.76
CA SER A 60 -1.77 -13.67 7.41
C SER A 60 -2.90 -12.86 6.80
N GLN A 61 -4.07 -13.49 6.68
CA GLN A 61 -5.31 -12.88 6.21
C GLN A 61 -6.39 -13.02 7.27
N MET A 62 -7.00 -11.88 7.65
CA MET A 62 -8.17 -11.88 8.52
C MET A 62 -9.44 -11.70 7.69
N ILE A 63 -10.50 -12.41 8.07
CA ILE A 63 -11.81 -12.37 7.45
C ILE A 63 -12.84 -12.19 8.56
N SER A 64 -13.69 -11.18 8.46
CA SER A 64 -14.74 -10.98 9.46
C SER A 64 -15.80 -12.09 9.39
N MET A 65 -16.43 -12.39 10.52
CA MET A 65 -17.52 -13.37 10.58
C MET A 65 -18.67 -13.01 9.66
N LYS A 66 -18.98 -11.72 9.51
CA LYS A 66 -19.99 -11.23 8.57
C LYS A 66 -19.64 -11.59 7.13
N THR A 67 -18.40 -11.36 6.73
CA THR A 67 -17.91 -11.71 5.38
C THR A 67 -17.90 -13.23 5.17
N ALA A 68 -17.49 -14.00 6.17
CA ALA A 68 -17.48 -15.45 6.10
C ALA A 68 -18.90 -16.04 5.97
N LYS A 69 -19.86 -15.52 6.74
CA LYS A 69 -21.28 -15.90 6.64
C LYS A 69 -21.85 -15.58 5.27
N LEU A 70 -21.56 -14.39 4.74
CA LEU A 70 -21.97 -14.00 3.38
C LEU A 70 -21.51 -15.02 2.33
N PHE A 71 -20.26 -15.45 2.41
CA PHE A 71 -19.73 -16.47 1.49
C PHE A 71 -20.39 -17.83 1.67
N ALA A 72 -20.68 -18.23 2.92
CA ALA A 72 -21.33 -19.50 3.21
C ALA A 72 -22.79 -19.52 2.71
N GLU A 73 -23.51 -18.43 2.83
CA GLU A 73 -24.89 -18.28 2.32
C GLU A 73 -24.92 -18.31 0.80
N GLU A 74 -24.06 -17.55 0.12
CA GLU A 74 -23.98 -17.53 -1.33
C GLU A 74 -23.51 -18.86 -1.93
N ALA A 75 -22.63 -19.58 -1.24
CA ALA A 75 -22.24 -20.92 -1.66
C ALA A 75 -23.41 -21.92 -1.65
N LYS A 76 -24.40 -21.70 -0.78
CA LYS A 76 -25.65 -22.51 -0.75
C LYS A 76 -26.63 -22.13 -1.86
N GLU A 77 -26.67 -20.84 -2.22
CA GLU A 77 -27.59 -20.32 -3.25
C GLU A 77 -27.11 -20.56 -4.69
N GLY A 78 -25.87 -20.96 -4.88
CA GLY A 78 -25.28 -21.24 -6.19
C GLY A 78 -25.17 -20.00 -7.08
N ASN A 79 -25.48 -20.12 -8.38
CA ASN A 79 -25.33 -19.03 -9.37
C ASN A 79 -26.26 -17.80 -9.17
N LYS A 80 -27.11 -17.79 -8.15
CA LYS A 80 -27.97 -16.64 -7.80
C LYS A 80 -27.28 -15.64 -6.88
N ALA A 81 -26.01 -15.86 -6.55
CA ALA A 81 -25.21 -14.99 -5.69
C ALA A 81 -25.20 -13.54 -6.15
N LYS A 82 -25.50 -12.63 -5.25
CA LYS A 82 -25.47 -11.18 -5.51
C LYS A 82 -24.03 -10.72 -5.83
N ASN A 83 -23.87 -9.83 -6.79
CA ASN A 83 -22.56 -9.33 -7.24
C ASN A 83 -21.64 -8.75 -6.12
N SER A 84 -22.18 -8.45 -4.93
CA SER A 84 -21.42 -7.84 -3.85
C SER A 84 -20.36 -8.76 -3.23
N SER A 85 -20.65 -10.04 -3.05
CA SER A 85 -19.70 -11.00 -2.47
C SER A 85 -18.51 -11.28 -3.38
N ARG A 86 -18.73 -11.26 -4.70
CA ARG A 86 -17.64 -11.45 -5.65
C ARG A 86 -16.54 -10.43 -5.51
N TYR A 87 -16.86 -9.16 -5.17
CA TYR A 87 -15.85 -8.13 -4.94
C TYR A 87 -15.05 -8.41 -3.67
N TYR A 88 -15.71 -8.82 -2.58
CA TYR A 88 -15.01 -9.17 -1.34
C TYR A 88 -14.10 -10.38 -1.53
N LEU A 89 -14.61 -11.42 -2.17
CA LEU A 89 -13.86 -12.63 -2.44
C LEU A 89 -12.65 -12.34 -3.34
N HIS A 90 -12.84 -11.57 -4.41
CA HIS A 90 -11.78 -11.17 -5.31
C HIS A 90 -10.66 -10.42 -4.58
N ASN A 91 -11.01 -9.43 -3.75
CA ASN A 91 -10.04 -8.67 -2.97
C ASN A 91 -9.29 -9.54 -1.95
N ILE A 92 -9.97 -10.50 -1.33
CA ILE A 92 -9.34 -11.44 -0.39
C ILE A 92 -8.35 -12.36 -1.13
N ILE A 93 -8.76 -12.92 -2.28
CA ILE A 93 -7.89 -13.77 -3.11
C ILE A 93 -6.67 -13.01 -3.57
N LEU A 94 -6.83 -11.80 -4.08
CA LEU A 94 -5.72 -10.94 -4.50
C LEU A 94 -4.81 -10.59 -3.33
N GLY A 95 -5.40 -10.28 -2.16
CA GLY A 95 -4.64 -10.02 -0.96
C GLY A 95 -3.83 -11.23 -0.48
N ILE A 96 -4.38 -12.43 -0.58
CA ILE A 96 -3.67 -13.67 -0.28
C ILE A 96 -2.55 -13.89 -1.29
N LEU A 97 -2.85 -13.79 -2.59
CA LEU A 97 -1.87 -13.99 -3.65
C LEU A 97 -0.67 -13.04 -3.49
N GLY A 98 -0.92 -11.75 -3.27
CA GLY A 98 0.17 -10.79 -3.05
C GLY A 98 0.99 -11.06 -1.79
N LYS A 99 0.35 -11.50 -0.70
CA LYS A 99 1.04 -11.83 0.57
C LYS A 99 1.88 -13.09 0.49
N THR A 100 1.52 -14.03 -0.37
CA THR A 100 2.27 -15.27 -0.60
C THR A 100 3.31 -15.14 -1.72
N GLY A 101 3.61 -13.91 -2.16
CA GLY A 101 4.63 -13.63 -3.17
C GLY A 101 4.14 -13.72 -4.61
N GLY A 102 2.85 -13.95 -4.83
CA GLY A 102 2.27 -13.95 -6.17
C GLY A 102 2.13 -12.54 -6.74
N ILE A 103 2.28 -12.42 -8.05
CA ILE A 103 2.13 -11.17 -8.79
C ILE A 103 0.89 -11.32 -9.70
N PRO A 104 -0.27 -10.73 -9.32
CA PRO A 104 -1.50 -10.92 -10.07
C PRO A 104 -1.48 -10.28 -11.46
N TRP A 105 -0.79 -9.14 -11.60
CA TRP A 105 -0.58 -8.43 -12.87
C TRP A 105 0.62 -7.51 -12.77
N VAL A 106 1.17 -7.13 -13.90
CA VAL A 106 2.22 -6.13 -14.05
C VAL A 106 1.77 -5.07 -15.06
N VAL A 107 2.28 -3.87 -14.90
CA VAL A 107 2.11 -2.83 -15.91
C VAL A 107 3.03 -3.16 -17.08
N LYS A 108 2.46 -3.18 -18.29
CA LYS A 108 3.21 -3.40 -19.51
C LYS A 108 3.55 -2.05 -20.15
N ASP A 109 4.79 -1.90 -20.57
CA ASP A 109 5.24 -0.80 -21.42
C ASP A 109 4.86 0.61 -20.88
N MET A 110 5.24 0.91 -19.62
CA MET A 110 5.09 2.27 -19.11
C MET A 110 5.94 3.24 -19.94
N PRO A 111 5.35 4.34 -20.41
CA PRO A 111 6.10 5.35 -21.15
C PRO A 111 7.17 5.99 -20.25
N GLY A 112 8.32 6.31 -20.86
CA GLY A 112 9.47 6.90 -20.16
C GLY A 112 10.54 5.86 -19.80
N ASN A 113 11.73 6.35 -19.57
CA ASN A 113 12.89 5.52 -19.21
C ASN A 113 13.08 5.46 -17.69
N VAL A 114 12.00 5.24 -16.93
CA VAL A 114 12.05 5.14 -15.47
C VAL A 114 12.35 3.71 -15.08
N ASP A 115 13.37 3.51 -14.27
CA ASP A 115 13.77 2.18 -13.81
C ASP A 115 13.01 1.78 -12.55
N CYS A 116 12.86 2.70 -11.61
CA CYS A 116 12.06 2.44 -10.41
C CYS A 116 11.33 3.68 -9.88
N PHE A 117 10.28 3.40 -9.10
CA PHE A 117 9.45 4.39 -8.43
C PHE A 117 9.60 4.24 -6.93
N VAL A 118 9.82 5.34 -6.23
CA VAL A 118 10.02 5.38 -4.78
C VAL A 118 8.93 6.22 -4.14
N GLY A 119 8.08 5.60 -3.33
CA GLY A 119 7.09 6.32 -2.52
C GLY A 119 7.72 6.77 -1.20
N LEU A 120 7.67 8.07 -0.90
CA LEU A 120 8.07 8.64 0.39
C LEU A 120 6.85 9.23 1.09
N ASP A 121 6.64 8.83 2.33
CA ASP A 121 5.57 9.36 3.17
C ASP A 121 6.10 9.62 4.59
N VAL A 122 5.49 10.47 5.37
CA VAL A 122 5.81 10.78 6.76
C VAL A 122 4.59 10.61 7.63
N ALA A 123 4.57 9.57 8.43
CA ALA A 123 3.44 9.27 9.31
C ALA A 123 3.55 10.05 10.63
N THR A 124 2.50 10.77 10.99
CA THR A 124 2.40 11.45 12.30
C THR A 124 1.89 10.46 13.35
N ILE A 125 2.68 10.27 14.43
CA ILE A 125 2.30 9.39 15.55
C ILE A 125 1.68 10.19 16.67
N ALA A 126 2.27 11.36 16.96
CA ALA A 126 1.82 12.28 17.99
C ALA A 126 2.18 13.70 17.56
N LYS A 127 1.65 14.72 18.28
CA LYS A 127 1.91 16.12 17.95
C LYS A 127 3.42 16.38 17.90
N GLY A 128 3.94 16.69 16.72
CA GLY A 128 5.36 17.00 16.48
C GLY A 128 6.29 15.79 16.39
N ILE A 129 5.78 14.57 16.56
CA ILE A 129 6.56 13.34 16.43
C ILE A 129 6.15 12.60 15.15
N HIS A 130 7.09 12.40 14.27
CA HIS A 130 6.87 11.81 12.96
C HIS A 130 7.76 10.57 12.79
N TYR A 131 7.23 9.53 12.18
CA TYR A 131 8.05 8.51 11.57
C TYR A 131 8.29 8.94 10.13
N PRO A 132 9.54 9.16 9.73
CA PRO A 132 9.85 9.22 8.32
C PRO A 132 9.46 7.84 7.80
N ALA A 133 8.48 7.85 6.93
CA ALA A 133 7.77 6.66 6.61
C ALA A 133 8.55 5.74 5.72
N CYS A 134 7.99 4.58 5.62
CA CYS A 134 8.28 3.59 4.63
C CYS A 134 8.52 4.21 3.26
N SER A 135 9.69 4.10 2.74
CA SER A 135 9.81 4.14 1.30
C SER A 135 9.37 2.79 0.75
N VAL A 136 8.48 2.82 -0.20
CA VAL A 136 8.06 1.65 -0.96
C VAL A 136 8.65 1.77 -2.35
N VAL A 137 9.33 0.73 -2.81
CA VAL A 137 10.05 0.76 -4.08
C VAL A 137 9.40 -0.20 -5.06
N PHE A 138 9.01 0.31 -6.20
CA PHE A 138 8.49 -0.48 -7.31
C PHE A 138 9.39 -0.35 -8.53
N ASP A 139 9.53 -1.44 -9.28
CA ASP A 139 10.16 -1.39 -10.59
C ASP A 139 9.23 -0.77 -11.65
N LYS A 140 9.73 -0.61 -12.86
CA LYS A 140 8.97 -0.07 -14.01
C LYS A 140 7.73 -0.88 -14.39
N TYR A 141 7.62 -2.12 -13.92
CA TYR A 141 6.45 -2.97 -14.15
C TYR A 141 5.45 -2.95 -12.98
N GLY A 142 5.70 -2.14 -11.97
CA GLY A 142 4.89 -2.06 -10.75
C GLY A 142 5.10 -3.23 -9.78
N ARG A 143 6.18 -4.01 -9.93
CA ARG A 143 6.52 -5.07 -8.98
C ARG A 143 7.23 -4.47 -7.78
N LEU A 144 6.82 -4.87 -6.59
CA LEU A 144 7.45 -4.46 -5.35
C LEU A 144 8.90 -4.98 -5.30
N LEU A 145 9.86 -4.08 -5.19
CA LEU A 145 11.27 -4.43 -4.96
C LEU A 145 11.60 -4.49 -3.47
N GLY A 146 11.01 -3.60 -2.69
CA GLY A 146 11.26 -3.56 -1.26
C GLY A 146 10.53 -2.42 -0.58
N PHE A 147 10.70 -2.37 0.73
CA PHE A 147 10.28 -1.25 1.55
C PHE A 147 11.35 -0.95 2.59
N TYR A 148 11.51 0.32 2.92
CA TYR A 148 12.39 0.76 3.97
C TYR A 148 11.59 1.43 5.08
N LYS A 149 11.91 1.10 6.32
CA LYS A 149 11.34 1.72 7.52
C LYS A 149 12.47 2.16 8.44
N PRO A 150 12.60 3.46 8.76
CA PRO A 150 13.61 3.92 9.71
C PRO A 150 13.42 3.30 11.08
N ALA A 151 14.52 3.11 11.78
CA ALA A 151 14.51 2.47 13.09
C ALA A 151 13.91 3.36 14.20
N ALA A 152 13.91 4.68 14.02
CA ALA A 152 13.50 5.64 15.05
C ALA A 152 12.61 6.77 14.47
N PRO A 153 11.70 7.32 15.29
CA PRO A 153 10.96 8.53 14.93
C PRO A 153 11.87 9.75 14.85
N GLN A 154 11.41 10.77 14.14
CA GLN A 154 12.06 12.07 14.05
C GLN A 154 11.14 13.21 14.54
N GLN A 155 11.72 14.35 14.84
CA GLN A 155 10.96 15.57 15.05
C GLN A 155 10.74 16.30 13.71
N GLY A 156 9.49 16.72 13.47
CA GLY A 156 9.10 17.44 12.25
C GLY A 156 8.91 16.56 11.03
N GLU A 157 8.28 17.12 10.02
CA GLU A 157 7.90 16.43 8.77
C GLU A 157 9.05 16.36 7.75
N LYS A 158 10.08 17.19 7.91
CA LYS A 158 11.25 17.20 7.03
C LYS A 158 12.10 15.96 7.29
N ILE A 159 12.25 15.10 6.30
CA ILE A 159 13.12 13.93 6.39
C ILE A 159 14.58 14.42 6.42
N THR A 160 15.36 13.98 7.40
CA THR A 160 16.76 14.38 7.52
C THR A 160 17.61 13.78 6.40
N THR A 161 18.67 14.46 6.01
CA THR A 161 19.59 14.01 4.95
C THR A 161 20.19 12.64 5.22
N ARG A 162 20.47 12.33 6.50
CA ARG A 162 20.94 11.00 6.90
C ARG A 162 19.90 9.91 6.60
N ILE A 163 18.63 10.15 6.95
CA ILE A 163 17.55 9.18 6.70
C ILE A 163 17.30 9.06 5.19
N LEU A 164 17.33 10.17 4.45
CA LEU A 164 17.23 10.14 2.99
C LEU A 164 18.35 9.30 2.38
N GLN A 165 19.57 9.47 2.84
CA GLN A 165 20.70 8.68 2.37
C GLN A 165 20.49 7.19 2.65
N ASP A 166 20.12 6.84 3.88
CA ASP A 166 19.84 5.45 4.25
C ASP A 166 18.71 4.85 3.39
N ILE A 167 17.64 5.62 3.11
CA ILE A 167 16.56 5.20 2.23
C ILE A 167 17.07 4.92 0.82
N PHE A 168 17.75 5.88 0.20
CA PHE A 168 18.14 5.74 -1.20
C PHE A 168 19.29 4.75 -1.40
N ASP A 169 20.17 4.58 -0.43
CA ASP A 169 21.16 3.51 -0.48
C ASP A 169 20.47 2.13 -0.45
N GLN A 170 19.41 1.96 0.36
CA GLN A 170 18.60 0.73 0.36
C GLN A 170 17.80 0.54 -0.95
N VAL A 171 17.27 1.62 -1.51
CA VAL A 171 16.56 1.59 -2.81
C VAL A 171 17.48 1.12 -3.93
N ILE A 172 18.66 1.73 -4.02
CA ILE A 172 19.67 1.38 -5.03
C ILE A 172 20.12 -0.06 -4.85
N PHE A 173 20.42 -0.45 -3.63
CA PHE A 173 20.81 -1.83 -3.30
C PHE A 173 19.73 -2.84 -3.70
N ALA A 174 18.45 -2.59 -3.37
CA ALA A 174 17.36 -3.49 -3.71
C ALA A 174 17.15 -3.62 -5.23
N TYR A 175 17.38 -2.53 -5.97
CA TYR A 175 17.32 -2.55 -7.43
C TYR A 175 18.51 -3.35 -8.01
N GLU A 176 19.72 -3.05 -7.55
CA GLU A 176 20.95 -3.71 -8.00
C GLU A 176 20.94 -5.21 -7.70
N ASP A 177 20.50 -5.60 -6.50
CA ASP A 177 20.34 -7.03 -6.12
C ASP A 177 19.39 -7.76 -7.06
N ARG A 178 18.33 -7.06 -7.52
CA ARG A 178 17.32 -7.68 -8.39
C ARG A 178 17.72 -7.73 -9.86
N PHE A 179 18.42 -6.71 -10.36
CA PHE A 179 18.69 -6.55 -11.80
C PHE A 179 20.15 -6.67 -12.19
N GLY A 180 21.07 -6.69 -11.21
CA GLY A 180 22.52 -6.78 -11.46
C GLY A 180 23.15 -5.46 -11.93
N GLU A 181 22.41 -4.37 -11.97
CA GLU A 181 22.88 -3.03 -12.36
C GLU A 181 22.19 -1.94 -11.53
N MET A 182 22.84 -0.80 -11.38
CA MET A 182 22.26 0.36 -10.72
C MET A 182 21.13 1.00 -11.56
N PRO A 183 20.09 1.53 -10.91
CA PRO A 183 19.07 2.29 -11.64
C PRO A 183 19.66 3.55 -12.24
N LYS A 184 19.25 3.91 -13.45
CA LYS A 184 19.69 5.12 -14.14
C LYS A 184 18.71 6.28 -13.99
N ASN A 185 17.44 5.97 -13.75
CA ASN A 185 16.38 6.97 -13.61
C ASN A 185 15.36 6.56 -12.56
N ILE A 186 15.20 7.41 -11.54
CA ILE A 186 14.31 7.20 -10.40
C ILE A 186 13.25 8.28 -10.35
N VAL A 187 11.99 7.89 -10.16
CA VAL A 187 10.90 8.82 -9.86
C VAL A 187 10.48 8.68 -8.40
N ILE A 188 10.50 9.78 -7.68
CA ILE A 188 10.17 9.86 -6.25
C ILE A 188 8.78 10.47 -6.11
N HIS A 189 7.85 9.73 -5.54
CA HIS A 189 6.52 10.22 -5.16
C HIS A 189 6.53 10.60 -3.68
N ARG A 190 6.54 11.89 -3.38
CA ARG A 190 6.48 12.43 -2.01
C ARG A 190 5.03 12.72 -1.65
N ASP A 191 4.49 12.03 -0.65
CA ASP A 191 3.15 12.35 -0.14
C ASP A 191 3.18 13.68 0.63
N GLY A 192 2.42 14.65 0.16
CA GLY A 192 2.43 16.03 0.66
C GLY A 192 3.51 16.91 0.04
N PHE A 193 3.98 17.90 0.82
CA PHE A 193 5.04 18.81 0.39
C PHE A 193 6.42 18.19 0.59
N SER A 194 7.30 18.38 -0.36
CA SER A 194 8.72 18.13 -0.19
C SER A 194 9.33 19.32 0.56
N ASN A 195 9.69 19.08 1.82
CA ASN A 195 10.41 20.06 2.64
C ASN A 195 11.89 19.70 2.77
N GLU A 196 12.32 18.68 2.05
CA GLU A 196 13.67 18.16 2.03
C GLU A 196 14.60 19.13 1.28
N ASP A 197 15.90 18.90 1.38
CA ASP A 197 16.93 19.76 0.76
C ASP A 197 17.15 19.36 -0.71
N ASP A 198 16.73 20.22 -1.64
CA ASP A 198 16.89 20.01 -3.08
C ASP A 198 18.36 19.89 -3.49
N GLU A 199 19.26 20.63 -2.83
CA GLU A 199 20.69 20.57 -3.12
C GLU A 199 21.28 19.23 -2.72
N TRP A 200 20.80 18.67 -1.61
CA TRP A 200 21.19 17.33 -1.19
C TRP A 200 20.79 16.27 -2.24
N TYR A 201 19.54 16.29 -2.71
CA TYR A 201 19.10 15.37 -3.77
C TYR A 201 19.97 15.46 -5.01
N LYS A 202 20.20 16.68 -5.48
CA LYS A 202 21.02 16.94 -6.65
C LYS A 202 22.44 16.37 -6.50
N ASN A 203 23.10 16.63 -5.37
CA ASN A 203 24.45 16.16 -5.12
C ASN A 203 24.51 14.65 -4.96
N TYR A 204 23.56 14.07 -4.19
CA TYR A 204 23.51 12.63 -3.95
C TYR A 204 23.34 11.82 -5.25
N PHE A 205 22.38 12.18 -6.08
CA PHE A 205 22.10 11.46 -7.31
C PHE A 205 23.15 11.74 -8.41
N ALA A 206 23.66 12.97 -8.50
CA ALA A 206 24.74 13.30 -9.43
C ALA A 206 26.01 12.49 -9.14
N ALA A 207 26.38 12.32 -7.87
CA ALA A 207 27.53 11.52 -7.48
C ALA A 207 27.42 10.04 -7.89
N LYS A 208 26.21 9.54 -8.08
CA LYS A 208 25.92 8.15 -8.49
C LYS A 208 25.60 8.03 -9.98
N GLY A 209 25.54 9.14 -10.72
CA GLY A 209 25.15 9.15 -12.14
C GLY A 209 23.69 8.78 -12.40
N ILE A 210 22.81 9.00 -11.41
CA ILE A 210 21.40 8.67 -11.47
C ILE A 210 20.58 9.93 -11.78
N MET A 211 19.70 9.86 -12.76
CA MET A 211 18.67 10.89 -12.99
C MET A 211 17.50 10.68 -12.01
N TYR A 212 16.94 11.77 -11.54
CA TYR A 212 15.78 11.69 -10.65
C TYR A 212 14.75 12.77 -10.94
N ASN A 213 13.50 12.50 -10.57
CA ASN A 213 12.42 13.47 -10.56
C ASN A 213 11.63 13.31 -9.25
N ILE A 214 11.21 14.41 -8.66
CA ILE A 214 10.35 14.41 -7.47
C ILE A 214 8.97 14.89 -7.87
N ILE A 215 7.94 14.10 -7.51
CA ILE A 215 6.53 14.43 -7.72
C ILE A 215 5.87 14.52 -6.35
N GLU A 216 5.42 15.72 -5.98
CA GLU A 216 4.60 15.91 -4.79
C GLU A 216 3.17 15.45 -5.06
N VAL A 217 2.71 14.49 -4.29
CA VAL A 217 1.33 13.97 -4.38
C VAL A 217 0.47 14.61 -3.31
N ARG A 218 -0.43 15.49 -3.70
CA ARG A 218 -1.33 16.21 -2.79
C ARG A 218 -2.73 15.67 -2.91
N LYS A 219 -3.24 15.05 -1.85
CA LYS A 219 -4.57 14.40 -1.83
C LYS A 219 -5.69 15.36 -1.47
N ASN A 220 -5.40 16.35 -0.62
CA ASN A 220 -6.38 17.33 -0.12
C ASN A 220 -6.15 18.69 -0.78
N ILE A 221 -6.68 18.89 -1.96
CA ILE A 221 -6.63 20.15 -2.68
C ILE A 221 -8.00 20.81 -2.69
N SER A 222 -8.03 22.15 -2.54
CA SER A 222 -9.26 22.93 -2.66
C SER A 222 -9.76 23.05 -4.10
N SER A 223 -8.85 22.93 -5.07
CA SER A 223 -9.20 22.99 -6.49
C SER A 223 -9.85 21.69 -6.93
N LYS A 224 -10.97 21.78 -7.64
CA LYS A 224 -11.68 20.64 -8.22
C LYS A 224 -11.61 20.73 -9.73
N LEU A 225 -11.39 19.60 -10.38
CA LEU A 225 -11.47 19.47 -11.82
C LEU A 225 -12.93 19.16 -12.21
N ILE A 226 -13.48 19.95 -13.11
CA ILE A 226 -14.82 19.74 -13.67
C ILE A 226 -14.72 19.61 -15.18
N PHE A 227 -15.62 18.86 -15.74
CA PHE A 227 -15.78 18.70 -17.19
C PHE A 227 -17.01 19.49 -17.64
N TRP A 228 -16.86 20.31 -18.68
CA TRP A 228 -17.98 20.98 -19.31
C TRP A 228 -18.25 20.34 -20.67
N GLN A 229 -19.35 19.64 -20.78
CA GLN A 229 -19.73 18.96 -22.03
C GLN A 229 -21.24 19.13 -22.27
N ASN A 230 -21.61 19.44 -23.53
CA ASN A 230 -23.03 19.60 -23.93
C ASN A 230 -23.85 20.56 -23.06
N GLY A 231 -23.24 21.63 -22.57
CA GLY A 231 -23.91 22.61 -21.71
C GLY A 231 -24.12 22.14 -20.26
N GLN A 232 -23.55 21.03 -19.85
CA GLN A 232 -23.66 20.49 -18.50
C GLN A 232 -22.29 20.32 -17.84
N ILE A 233 -22.28 20.40 -16.51
CA ILE A 233 -21.11 20.11 -15.70
C ILE A 233 -21.12 18.63 -15.36
N GLU A 234 -20.05 17.93 -15.71
CA GLU A 234 -19.86 16.52 -15.44
C GLU A 234 -18.57 16.27 -14.64
N ASN A 235 -18.51 15.14 -13.96
CA ASN A 235 -17.27 14.71 -13.36
C ASN A 235 -16.31 14.22 -14.46
N PRO A 236 -15.03 14.59 -14.39
CA PRO A 236 -14.05 14.08 -15.34
C PRO A 236 -13.91 12.56 -15.24
N PRO A 237 -13.63 11.87 -16.33
CA PRO A 237 -13.41 10.44 -16.31
C PRO A 237 -12.12 10.08 -15.55
N MET A 238 -12.10 8.89 -14.96
CA MET A 238 -10.90 8.36 -14.33
C MET A 238 -9.74 8.28 -15.35
N GLY A 239 -8.54 8.62 -14.91
CA GLY A 239 -7.35 8.69 -15.75
C GLY A 239 -7.20 10.02 -16.50
N TYR A 240 -8.18 10.92 -16.40
CA TYR A 240 -8.06 12.24 -17.00
C TYR A 240 -7.02 13.07 -16.25
N CYS A 241 -6.10 13.65 -17.00
CA CYS A 241 -5.03 14.47 -16.44
C CYS A 241 -5.01 15.85 -17.12
N VAL A 242 -4.91 16.89 -16.33
CA VAL A 242 -4.67 18.27 -16.78
C VAL A 242 -3.43 18.78 -16.07
N TYR A 243 -2.52 19.35 -16.80
CA TYR A 243 -1.34 19.97 -16.21
C TYR A 243 -1.08 21.34 -16.83
N ASN A 244 -0.52 22.21 -16.00
CA ASN A 244 -0.13 23.56 -16.37
C ASN A 244 1.22 23.83 -15.70
N ALA A 245 2.24 24.10 -16.51
CA ALA A 245 3.62 24.36 -16.09
C ALA A 245 4.13 23.36 -15.02
N ASP A 246 3.93 23.69 -13.75
CA ASP A 246 4.51 22.94 -12.63
C ASP A 246 3.49 22.08 -11.86
N LYS A 247 2.22 22.08 -12.25
CA LYS A 247 1.15 21.37 -11.53
C LYS A 247 0.33 20.48 -12.45
N GLY A 248 0.13 19.25 -12.02
CA GLY A 248 -0.77 18.31 -12.65
C GLY A 248 -1.95 17.96 -11.74
N TYR A 249 -3.13 17.73 -12.33
CA TYR A 249 -4.33 17.22 -11.67
C TYR A 249 -4.69 15.90 -12.34
N LEU A 250 -4.71 14.83 -11.56
CA LEU A 250 -5.05 13.49 -12.05
C LEU A 250 -6.31 12.99 -11.34
N VAL A 251 -7.27 12.54 -12.12
CA VAL A 251 -8.49 11.88 -11.61
C VAL A 251 -8.21 10.40 -11.41
N THR A 252 -8.13 9.97 -10.15
CA THR A 252 -7.79 8.58 -9.79
C THR A 252 -9.00 7.69 -9.57
N THR A 253 -10.20 8.27 -9.36
CA THR A 253 -11.41 7.51 -9.04
C THR A 253 -12.61 8.03 -9.83
N ASN A 254 -13.48 7.11 -10.26
CA ASN A 254 -14.77 7.48 -10.78
C ASN A 254 -15.68 7.92 -9.63
N MET A 255 -16.01 9.19 -9.56
CA MET A 255 -17.09 9.64 -8.70
C MET A 255 -18.42 9.22 -9.33
N LYS A 256 -19.06 8.19 -8.80
CA LYS A 256 -20.46 7.90 -9.14
C LYS A 256 -21.28 9.13 -8.75
N ASN A 257 -22.05 9.66 -9.70
CA ASN A 257 -23.00 10.74 -9.44
C ASN A 257 -23.96 10.34 -8.32
N LYS A 258 -23.65 10.66 -7.08
CA LYS A 258 -24.69 10.83 -6.07
C LYS A 258 -25.34 12.15 -6.43
N LYS A 259 -26.62 12.11 -6.90
CA LYS A 259 -27.44 13.30 -7.05
C LYS A 259 -27.24 14.19 -5.81
N GLY A 260 -26.62 15.35 -6.00
CA GLY A 260 -26.39 16.31 -4.92
C GLY A 260 -24.93 16.58 -4.50
N CYS A 261 -23.92 15.99 -5.11
CA CYS A 261 -22.51 16.33 -4.88
C CYS A 261 -21.86 17.00 -6.10
N LEU A 262 -22.42 18.12 -6.50
CA LEU A 262 -21.69 19.17 -7.19
C LEU A 262 -21.44 20.27 -6.16
N LEU A 263 -20.34 20.19 -5.42
CA LEU A 263 -19.69 21.30 -4.73
C LEU A 263 -18.25 20.92 -4.40
#